data_d85358be1efa94715439934360b30b9f
#
_entry.id   d85358be1efa94715439934360b30b9f
#
_cell.length_a   1.000
_cell.length_b   1.000
_cell.length_c   1.000
_cell.angle_alpha   90.00
_cell.angle_beta   90.00
_cell.angle_gamma   90.00
#
_symmetry.space_group_name_H-M   'P 1'
#
loop_
_entity.id
_entity.type
_entity.pdbx_description
1 polymer ?
#
loop_
_entity_poly.entity_id
_entity_poly.type
_entity_poly.pdbx_seq_one_letter_code
_entity_poly.pdbx_strand_id
1 'polypeptide(L)'
;LVGADADLVVLDPEKEKVISAKTQQSAIDYNVFEGQKVKGLPRYVLTRGQVAIEDGAVKTQEGHGQFVGREARPAVNRALSQWKDLTAPRPVVRTGVPATGV
;
A
#
# COMPACT_ATOMS: atom_id res chain seq x y z
N LEU A 1 -9.01 -12.67 9.21
CA LEU A 1 -10.10 -12.92 10.15
C LEU A 1 -11.22 -13.67 9.43
N VAL A 2 -11.90 -14.60 10.12
CA VAL A 2 -13.11 -15.25 9.59
C VAL A 2 -14.15 -14.17 9.28
N GLY A 3 -14.73 -14.21 8.06
CA GLY A 3 -15.66 -13.19 7.57
C GLY A 3 -15.03 -12.03 6.80
N ALA A 4 -13.71 -11.99 6.67
CA ALA A 4 -13.03 -11.06 5.75
C ALA A 4 -12.99 -11.63 4.32
N ASP A 5 -12.76 -10.74 3.35
CA ASP A 5 -12.50 -11.15 1.97
C ASP A 5 -11.26 -12.05 1.90
N ALA A 6 -11.33 -13.08 1.06
CA ALA A 6 -10.24 -14.02 0.88
C ALA A 6 -9.21 -13.47 -0.14
N ASP A 7 -8.54 -12.39 0.23
CA ASP A 7 -7.42 -11.82 -0.51
C ASP A 7 -6.12 -12.42 0.06
N LEU A 8 -5.54 -13.36 -0.68
CA LEU A 8 -4.45 -14.19 -0.19
C LEU A 8 -3.33 -14.29 -1.22
N VAL A 9 -2.10 -14.38 -0.72
CA VAL A 9 -0.93 -14.70 -1.54
C VAL A 9 -0.27 -15.95 -0.99
N VAL A 10 -0.15 -16.97 -1.83
CA VAL A 10 0.64 -18.19 -1.54
C VAL A 10 2.00 -18.00 -2.18
N LEU A 11 3.03 -17.86 -1.35
CA LEU A 11 4.39 -17.61 -1.77
C LEU A 11 5.18 -18.91 -1.85
N ASP A 12 5.95 -19.08 -2.93
CA ASP A 12 7.00 -20.10 -3.05
C ASP A 12 8.34 -19.43 -2.72
N PRO A 13 8.96 -19.73 -1.56
CA PRO A 13 10.18 -19.08 -1.11
C PRO A 13 11.42 -19.49 -1.92
N GLU A 14 11.38 -20.61 -2.63
CA GLU A 14 12.54 -21.15 -3.36
C GLU A 14 12.57 -20.71 -4.83
N LYS A 15 11.44 -20.29 -5.36
CA LYS A 15 11.34 -19.89 -6.76
C LYS A 15 12.13 -18.60 -7.02
N GLU A 16 12.92 -18.60 -8.09
CA GLU A 16 13.74 -17.46 -8.50
C GLU A 16 13.25 -16.85 -9.80
N LYS A 17 13.47 -15.55 -9.97
CA LYS A 17 13.17 -14.81 -11.21
C LYS A 17 14.17 -13.68 -11.40
N VAL A 18 14.49 -13.37 -12.66
CA VAL A 18 15.14 -12.11 -13.02
C VAL A 18 14.04 -11.11 -13.37
N ILE A 19 14.06 -9.95 -12.73
CA ILE A 19 13.10 -8.88 -12.99
C ILE A 19 13.37 -8.29 -14.37
N SER A 20 12.33 -8.17 -15.17
CA SER A 20 12.40 -7.52 -16.48
C SER A 20 11.07 -6.89 -16.86
N ALA A 21 11.10 -5.71 -17.46
CA ALA A 21 9.93 -5.04 -18.01
C ALA A 21 9.19 -5.93 -19.02
N LYS A 22 9.91 -6.77 -19.76
CA LYS A 22 9.35 -7.71 -20.75
C LYS A 22 8.48 -8.83 -20.14
N THR A 23 8.71 -9.15 -18.87
CA THR A 23 8.01 -10.25 -18.16
C THR A 23 7.03 -9.77 -17.11
N GLN A 24 6.88 -8.46 -16.95
CA GLN A 24 5.91 -7.86 -16.05
C GLN A 24 4.60 -7.52 -16.75
N GLN A 25 3.52 -7.49 -15.97
CA GLN A 25 2.17 -7.16 -16.43
C GLN A 25 1.91 -5.64 -16.46
N SER A 26 2.94 -4.82 -16.56
CA SER A 26 2.82 -3.37 -16.65
C SER A 26 2.89 -2.89 -18.09
N ALA A 27 2.20 -1.79 -18.40
CA ALA A 27 2.19 -1.19 -19.75
C ALA A 27 3.41 -0.33 -20.04
N ILE A 28 4.36 -0.20 -19.10
CA ILE A 28 5.61 0.56 -19.27
C ILE A 28 6.72 -0.35 -19.80
N ASP A 29 7.61 0.23 -20.58
CA ASP A 29 8.69 -0.45 -21.30
C ASP A 29 10.01 -0.54 -20.52
N TYR A 30 10.05 -0.02 -19.30
CA TYR A 30 11.22 -0.07 -18.42
C TYR A 30 10.90 -0.52 -17.01
N ASN A 31 11.91 -0.99 -16.28
CA ASN A 31 11.82 -1.33 -14.86
C ASN A 31 13.08 -0.85 -14.14
N VAL A 32 12.92 -0.13 -13.03
CA VAL A 32 14.06 0.36 -12.23
C VAL A 32 14.91 -0.76 -11.62
N PHE A 33 14.35 -1.97 -11.53
CA PHE A 33 15.03 -3.17 -11.02
C PHE A 33 15.40 -4.16 -12.13
N GLU A 34 15.45 -3.69 -13.38
CA GLU A 34 15.77 -4.52 -14.54
C GLU A 34 17.06 -5.33 -14.31
N GLY A 35 17.01 -6.64 -14.56
CA GLY A 35 18.15 -7.53 -14.39
C GLY A 35 18.40 -8.02 -12.97
N GLN A 36 17.71 -7.52 -11.95
CA GLN A 36 17.85 -8.03 -10.57
C GLN A 36 17.30 -9.45 -10.44
N LYS A 37 18.10 -10.32 -9.84
CA LYS A 37 17.67 -11.66 -9.44
C LYS A 37 16.99 -11.61 -8.08
N VAL A 38 15.76 -12.09 -8.01
CA VAL A 38 14.97 -12.17 -6.79
C VAL A 38 14.58 -13.60 -6.48
N LYS A 39 14.45 -13.91 -5.20
CA LYS A 39 14.01 -15.20 -4.67
C LYS A 39 12.75 -15.01 -3.86
N GLY A 40 11.84 -15.97 -3.94
CA GLY A 40 10.51 -15.89 -3.35
C GLY A 40 9.52 -15.23 -4.30
N LEU A 41 8.67 -16.04 -4.93
CA LEU A 41 7.66 -15.55 -5.88
C LEU A 41 6.27 -16.04 -5.50
N PRO A 42 5.21 -15.25 -5.79
CA PRO A 42 3.85 -15.74 -5.68
C PRO A 42 3.61 -16.93 -6.59
N ARG A 43 3.10 -18.02 -6.01
CA ARG A 43 2.58 -19.16 -6.75
C ARG A 43 1.12 -18.96 -7.08
N TYR A 44 0.34 -18.55 -6.07
CA TYR A 44 -1.07 -18.19 -6.25
C TYR A 44 -1.34 -16.80 -5.64
N VAL A 45 -2.10 -15.99 -6.35
CA VAL A 45 -2.73 -14.79 -5.81
C VAL A 45 -4.23 -14.96 -5.93
N LEU A 46 -4.92 -14.85 -4.80
CA LEU A 46 -6.37 -14.93 -4.75
C LEU A 46 -6.93 -13.55 -4.43
N THR A 47 -7.98 -13.17 -5.11
CA THR A 47 -8.79 -12.00 -4.79
C THR A 47 -10.24 -12.43 -4.60
N ARG A 48 -10.79 -12.12 -3.43
CA ARG A 48 -12.16 -12.51 -3.05
C ARG A 48 -12.43 -14.01 -3.25
N GLY A 49 -11.45 -14.84 -2.89
CA GLY A 49 -11.54 -16.30 -2.97
C GLY A 49 -11.36 -16.88 -4.37
N GLN A 50 -11.17 -16.07 -5.41
CA GLN A 50 -10.89 -16.54 -6.77
C GLN A 50 -9.41 -16.41 -7.11
N VAL A 51 -8.87 -17.39 -7.81
CA VAL A 51 -7.47 -17.36 -8.26
C VAL A 51 -7.33 -16.29 -9.35
N ALA A 52 -6.60 -15.22 -9.02
CA ALA A 52 -6.29 -14.12 -9.92
C ALA A 52 -5.00 -14.38 -10.72
N ILE A 53 -4.01 -14.96 -10.07
CA ILE A 53 -2.72 -15.32 -10.68
C ILE A 53 -2.35 -16.72 -10.23
N GLU A 54 -1.87 -17.52 -11.17
CA GLU A 54 -1.31 -18.85 -10.93
C GLU A 54 0.03 -18.96 -11.68
N ASP A 55 1.11 -19.18 -10.95
CA ASP A 55 2.48 -19.30 -11.47
C ASP A 55 2.89 -18.16 -12.43
N GLY A 56 2.43 -16.94 -12.17
CA GLY A 56 2.67 -15.74 -12.98
C GLY A 56 1.69 -15.54 -14.15
N ALA A 57 0.79 -16.49 -14.41
CA ALA A 57 -0.25 -16.35 -15.41
C ALA A 57 -1.50 -15.67 -14.83
N VAL A 58 -2.01 -14.65 -15.48
CA VAL A 58 -3.27 -13.98 -15.09
C VAL A 58 -4.45 -14.88 -15.48
N LYS A 59 -5.32 -15.16 -14.51
CA LYS A 59 -6.53 -16.00 -14.65
C LYS A 59 -7.83 -15.19 -14.53
N THR A 60 -7.77 -13.98 -14.00
CA THR A 60 -8.95 -13.12 -13.86
C THR A 60 -9.38 -12.54 -15.20
N GLN A 61 -10.69 -12.32 -15.32
CA GLN A 61 -11.29 -11.58 -16.43
C GLN A 61 -11.37 -10.09 -16.09
N GLU A 62 -11.43 -9.26 -17.12
CA GLU A 62 -11.71 -7.83 -16.97
C GLU A 62 -13.03 -7.61 -16.20
N GLY A 63 -13.06 -6.62 -15.34
CA GLY A 63 -14.24 -6.31 -14.52
C GLY A 63 -14.38 -7.17 -13.24
N HIS A 64 -13.44 -8.08 -12.94
CA HIS A 64 -13.46 -8.86 -11.69
C HIS A 64 -13.35 -8.01 -10.43
N GLY A 65 -12.59 -6.90 -10.51
CA GLY A 65 -12.39 -5.98 -9.39
C GLY A 65 -13.69 -5.30 -8.97
N GLN A 66 -13.89 -5.14 -7.65
CA GLN A 66 -15.02 -4.38 -7.09
C GLN A 66 -14.50 -3.35 -6.11
N PHE A 67 -15.18 -2.20 -6.08
CA PHE A 67 -14.87 -1.17 -5.10
C PHE A 67 -15.24 -1.64 -3.70
N VAL A 68 -14.28 -1.58 -2.79
CA VAL A 68 -14.51 -1.87 -1.36
C VAL A 68 -14.71 -0.56 -0.63
N GLY A 69 -15.93 -0.33 -0.13
CA GLY A 69 -16.26 0.82 0.69
C GLY A 69 -15.48 0.79 2.02
N ARG A 70 -14.88 1.92 2.39
CA ARG A 70 -14.18 2.06 3.67
C ARG A 70 -14.96 3.00 4.58
N GLU A 71 -15.16 2.57 5.81
CA GLU A 71 -15.60 3.44 6.88
C GLU A 71 -14.39 4.03 7.63
N ALA A 72 -14.54 5.28 8.09
CA ALA A 72 -13.52 5.92 8.90
C ALA A 72 -13.38 5.20 10.25
N ARG A 73 -12.19 4.66 10.56
CA ARG A 73 -11.95 4.00 11.85
C ARG A 73 -11.82 5.03 12.97
N PRO A 74 -12.55 4.88 14.10
CA PRO A 74 -12.49 5.82 15.23
C PRO A 74 -11.08 6.08 15.77
N ALA A 75 -10.18 5.08 15.70
CA ALA A 75 -8.80 5.23 16.12
C ALA A 75 -8.02 6.22 15.24
N VAL A 76 -8.27 6.22 13.92
CA VAL A 76 -7.62 7.16 12.97
C VAL A 76 -8.13 8.58 13.21
N ASN A 77 -9.44 8.75 13.45
CA ASN A 77 -10.02 10.05 13.74
C ASN A 77 -9.48 10.64 15.05
N ARG A 78 -9.32 9.81 16.11
CA ARG A 78 -8.68 10.25 17.35
C ARG A 78 -7.24 10.66 17.17
N ALA A 79 -6.44 9.88 16.42
CA ALA A 79 -5.06 10.21 16.13
C ALA A 79 -4.95 11.54 15.36
N LEU A 80 -5.83 11.78 14.40
CA LEU A 80 -5.89 13.03 13.65
C LEU A 80 -6.25 14.23 14.55
N SER A 81 -7.21 14.07 15.46
CA SER A 81 -7.56 15.12 16.42
C SER A 81 -6.39 15.45 17.34
N GLN A 82 -5.76 14.43 17.92
CA GLN A 82 -4.56 14.60 18.76
C GLN A 82 -3.43 15.31 18.00
N TRP A 83 -3.20 14.94 16.75
CA TRP A 83 -2.18 15.58 15.93
C TRP A 83 -2.49 17.05 15.69
N LYS A 84 -3.74 17.42 15.40
CA LYS A 84 -4.17 18.82 15.23
C LYS A 84 -3.95 19.62 16.52
N ASP A 85 -4.26 19.06 17.67
CA ASP A 85 -4.06 19.72 18.97
C ASP A 85 -2.57 19.92 19.28
N LEU A 86 -1.73 18.93 18.98
CA LEU A 86 -0.27 18.98 19.19
C LEU A 86 0.42 19.98 18.24
N THR A 87 -0.07 20.12 17.02
CA THR A 87 0.51 21.00 15.99
C THR A 87 -0.17 22.37 15.92
N ALA A 88 -1.18 22.63 16.74
CA ALA A 88 -1.85 23.94 16.79
C ALA A 88 -0.85 25.04 17.13
N PRO A 89 -0.88 26.18 16.42
CA PRO A 89 -0.02 27.31 16.72
C PRO A 89 -0.24 27.79 18.15
N ARG A 90 0.84 27.91 18.92
CA ARG A 90 0.82 28.43 20.28
C ARG A 90 1.55 29.76 20.32
N PRO A 91 1.00 30.79 21.02
CA PRO A 91 1.71 32.03 21.19
C PRO A 91 3.00 31.80 21.99
N VAL A 92 4.10 32.31 21.47
CA VAL A 92 5.39 32.27 22.17
C VAL A 92 5.52 33.55 22.97
N VAL A 93 5.49 33.46 24.30
CA VAL A 93 5.78 34.61 25.16
C VAL A 93 7.31 34.81 25.16
N ARG A 94 7.74 35.90 24.52
CA ARG A 94 9.15 36.32 24.55
C ARG A 94 9.37 37.20 25.75
N THR A 95 10.01 36.67 26.79
CA THR A 95 10.46 37.48 27.93
C THR A 95 11.67 38.33 27.49
N GLY A 96 11.64 39.65 27.74
CA GLY A 96 12.76 40.52 27.49
C GLY A 96 12.74 41.33 26.18
N VAL A 97 11.69 41.23 25.38
CA VAL A 97 11.48 42.15 24.25
C VAL A 97 10.59 43.29 24.72
N PRO A 98 11.07 44.59 24.75
CA PRO A 98 10.21 45.72 25.04
C PRO A 98 9.08 45.75 24.02
N ALA A 99 7.85 46.02 24.48
CA ALA A 99 6.75 46.34 23.56
C ALA A 99 7.13 47.67 22.85
N THR A 100 7.66 47.59 21.66
CA THR A 100 7.78 48.75 20.79
C THR A 100 6.38 49.07 20.31
N GLY A 101 5.74 49.96 21.02
CA GLY A 101 4.56 50.64 20.54
C GLY A 101 4.93 51.46 19.30
N VAL A 102 4.21 51.26 18.24
CA VAL A 102 4.03 52.25 17.18
C VAL A 102 2.61 52.70 17.25
#